data_0343f789d4a9c1d5a868233b54166eaa
#
_entry.id   0343f789d4a9c1d5a868233b54166eaa
#
_cell.length_a   1.000
_cell.length_b   1.000
_cell.length_c   1.000
_cell.angle_alpha   90.00
_cell.angle_beta   90.00
_cell.angle_gamma   90.00
#
_symmetry.space_group_name_H-M   'P 1'
#
loop_
_entity.id
_entity.type
_entity.pdbx_description
1 polymer ?
#
loop_
_entity_poly.entity_id
_entity_poly.type
_entity_poly.pdbx_seq_one_letter_code
_entity_poly.pdbx_strand_id
1 'polypeptide(L)'
;MKIRTSLTIIAVAFLVACDDSPSAPSQNPSATVSIVSGASLLTTTAFSPNPLSTTVGSTIRWMNNDNVVHTSIADGGAWNSGNLQPGGQFTFTFQSAGTFTYHCSIHPGMVATVTVQ
;
A
#
# COMPACT_ATOMS: atom_id res chain seq x y z
N MET A 1 -0.61 12.74 76.74
CA MET A 1 -0.44 11.66 75.78
C MET A 1 -0.74 12.22 74.39
N LYS A 2 0.29 12.49 73.54
CA LYS A 2 0.10 13.08 72.23
C LYS A 2 0.20 11.98 71.21
N ILE A 3 -0.93 11.68 70.55
CA ILE A 3 -0.97 10.73 69.44
C ILE A 3 -0.51 11.50 68.20
N ARG A 4 0.68 11.15 67.65
CA ARG A 4 1.14 11.63 66.35
C ARG A 4 0.64 10.68 65.27
N THR A 5 -0.40 11.09 64.59
CA THR A 5 -0.85 10.41 63.37
C THR A 5 0.14 10.75 62.25
N SER A 6 0.94 9.78 61.89
CA SER A 6 1.83 9.90 60.72
C SER A 6 1.00 9.65 59.49
N LEU A 7 0.79 10.69 58.68
CA LEU A 7 0.10 10.57 57.39
C LEU A 7 1.11 10.10 56.34
N THR A 8 1.05 8.82 56.02
CA THR A 8 1.88 8.25 54.97
C THR A 8 1.24 8.62 53.63
N ILE A 9 1.85 9.55 52.93
CA ILE A 9 1.46 9.86 51.53
C ILE A 9 2.01 8.77 50.64
N ILE A 10 1.11 7.92 50.15
CA ILE A 10 1.47 6.95 49.10
C ILE A 10 1.49 7.71 47.79
N ALA A 11 2.68 7.98 47.27
CA ALA A 11 2.83 8.49 45.92
C ALA A 11 2.56 7.35 44.95
N VAL A 12 1.39 7.39 44.32
CA VAL A 12 1.07 6.50 43.22
C VAL A 12 1.82 7.02 41.99
N ALA A 13 2.95 6.39 41.66
CA ALA A 13 3.63 6.64 40.42
C ALA A 13 2.76 6.07 39.28
N PHE A 14 2.14 6.95 38.51
CA PHE A 14 1.56 6.58 37.24
C PHE A 14 2.71 6.29 36.27
N LEU A 15 3.01 5.01 36.07
CA LEU A 15 3.81 4.56 34.96
C LEU A 15 2.95 4.78 33.71
N VAL A 16 3.20 5.87 33.00
CA VAL A 16 2.75 6.01 31.63
C VAL A 16 3.56 4.98 30.85
N ALA A 17 2.96 3.82 30.60
CA ALA A 17 3.47 2.90 29.62
C ALA A 17 3.41 3.63 28.28
N CYS A 18 4.58 3.96 27.70
CA CYS A 18 4.65 4.27 26.29
C CYS A 18 4.15 3.03 25.57
N ASP A 19 2.96 3.13 24.98
CA ASP A 19 2.41 2.10 24.14
C ASP A 19 3.24 2.12 22.84
N ASP A 20 4.30 1.33 22.82
CA ASP A 20 5.00 0.96 21.59
C ASP A 20 4.13 -0.05 20.81
N SER A 21 2.88 0.31 20.60
CA SER A 21 2.09 -0.37 19.57
C SER A 21 2.82 -0.18 18.26
N PRO A 22 3.24 -1.27 17.58
CA PRO A 22 3.76 -1.13 16.23
C PRO A 22 2.71 -0.39 15.42
N SER A 23 3.08 0.79 14.90
CA SER A 23 2.22 1.57 14.03
C SER A 23 1.58 0.63 13.04
N ALA A 24 0.24 0.52 13.05
CA ALA A 24 -0.46 -0.13 11.97
C ALA A 24 0.10 0.46 10.66
N PRO A 25 0.41 -0.37 9.64
CA PRO A 25 0.96 0.13 8.39
C PRO A 25 0.07 1.27 7.92
N SER A 26 0.67 2.41 7.61
CA SER A 26 -0.04 3.58 7.14
C SER A 26 -1.00 3.15 6.03
N GLN A 27 -2.30 3.35 6.22
CA GLN A 27 -3.33 3.04 5.23
C GLN A 27 -3.20 3.92 3.98
N ASN A 28 -2.35 4.94 4.04
CA ASN A 28 -2.08 5.82 2.91
C ASN A 28 -1.02 5.20 2.02
N PRO A 29 -1.32 4.93 0.73
CA PRO A 29 -0.34 4.43 -0.21
C PRO A 29 0.75 5.48 -0.43
N SER A 30 2.00 5.01 -0.65
CA SER A 30 3.14 5.87 -1.00
C SER A 30 2.98 6.49 -2.38
N ALA A 31 2.32 5.78 -3.30
CA ALA A 31 1.98 6.23 -4.63
C ALA A 31 0.76 5.49 -5.17
N THR A 32 0.12 6.06 -6.19
CA THR A 32 -1.01 5.45 -6.89
C THR A 32 -0.71 5.32 -8.36
N VAL A 33 -0.99 4.15 -8.91
CA VAL A 33 -1.03 3.87 -10.34
C VAL A 33 -2.48 3.92 -10.79
N SER A 34 -2.78 4.76 -11.77
CA SER A 34 -4.08 4.82 -12.42
C SER A 34 -4.13 3.84 -13.58
N ILE A 35 -5.14 3.00 -13.62
CA ILE A 35 -5.58 2.34 -14.85
C ILE A 35 -6.46 3.37 -15.56
N VAL A 36 -5.94 3.95 -16.62
CA VAL A 36 -6.54 5.15 -17.23
C VAL A 36 -7.81 4.82 -18.02
N SER A 37 -8.64 5.83 -18.25
CA SER A 37 -9.82 5.67 -19.13
C SER A 37 -9.39 5.22 -20.52
N GLY A 38 -10.06 4.20 -21.08
CA GLY A 38 -9.74 3.62 -22.37
C GLY A 38 -8.52 2.69 -22.37
N ALA A 39 -8.07 2.26 -21.20
CA ALA A 39 -6.85 1.48 -21.01
C ALA A 39 -6.80 0.19 -21.84
N SER A 40 -7.96 -0.44 -22.09
CA SER A 40 -8.06 -1.68 -22.91
C SER A 40 -7.52 -1.53 -24.34
N LEU A 41 -7.46 -0.31 -24.85
CA LEU A 41 -6.95 0.01 -26.20
C LEU A 41 -5.50 0.50 -26.16
N LEU A 42 -4.91 0.59 -24.99
CA LEU A 42 -3.56 1.11 -24.75
C LEU A 42 -2.61 -0.04 -24.40
N THR A 43 -1.30 0.23 -24.50
CA THR A 43 -0.26 -0.72 -24.12
C THR A 43 0.54 -0.18 -22.91
N THR A 44 1.65 0.46 -23.14
CA THR A 44 2.54 0.99 -22.10
C THR A 44 2.00 2.25 -21.41
N THR A 45 0.95 2.86 -21.93
CA THR A 45 0.28 4.04 -21.36
C THR A 45 -1.01 3.71 -20.61
N ALA A 46 -1.38 2.43 -20.57
CA ALA A 46 -2.61 1.97 -19.90
C ALA A 46 -2.55 2.14 -18.37
N PHE A 47 -1.36 1.94 -17.79
CA PHE A 47 -1.05 2.19 -16.39
C PHE A 47 -0.22 3.46 -16.28
N SER A 48 -0.59 4.37 -15.39
CA SER A 48 0.10 5.65 -15.23
C SER A 48 0.32 5.99 -13.76
N PRO A 49 1.55 6.35 -13.35
CA PRO A 49 2.78 6.41 -14.14
C PRO A 49 3.33 5.04 -14.53
N ASN A 50 4.03 5.00 -15.66
CA ASN A 50 4.78 3.83 -16.11
C ASN A 50 6.09 4.27 -16.82
N PRO A 51 7.28 3.86 -16.33
CA PRO A 51 7.51 3.08 -15.11
C PRO A 51 7.23 3.90 -13.83
N LEU A 52 6.92 3.21 -12.75
CA LEU A 52 6.89 3.79 -11.42
C LEU A 52 8.18 3.44 -10.68
N SER A 53 8.86 4.44 -10.13
CA SER A 53 10.01 4.24 -9.24
C SER A 53 9.60 4.47 -7.80
N THR A 54 10.02 3.57 -6.91
CA THR A 54 9.74 3.65 -5.49
C THR A 54 10.85 3.00 -4.66
N THR A 55 10.69 2.94 -3.35
CA THR A 55 11.66 2.36 -2.41
C THR A 55 11.08 1.16 -1.68
N VAL A 56 11.96 0.31 -1.13
CA VAL A 56 11.56 -0.82 -0.27
C VAL A 56 10.72 -0.31 0.89
N GLY A 57 9.65 -1.02 1.21
CA GLY A 57 8.68 -0.67 2.24
C GLY A 57 7.51 0.18 1.74
N SER A 58 7.56 0.64 0.48
CA SER A 58 6.47 1.43 -0.11
C SER A 58 5.25 0.58 -0.39
N THR A 59 4.07 1.14 -0.13
CA THR A 59 2.78 0.58 -0.52
C THR A 59 2.27 1.31 -1.74
N ILE A 60 2.03 0.58 -2.82
CA ILE A 60 1.51 1.12 -4.07
C ILE A 60 0.05 0.71 -4.21
N ARG A 61 -0.77 1.65 -4.62
CA ARG A 61 -2.18 1.43 -4.92
C ARG A 61 -2.40 1.47 -6.43
N TRP A 62 -3.11 0.48 -6.96
CA TRP A 62 -3.71 0.54 -8.30
C TRP A 62 -5.17 0.93 -8.17
N MET A 63 -5.61 1.86 -8.98
CA MET A 63 -6.99 2.31 -9.02
C MET A 63 -7.52 2.22 -10.47
N ASN A 64 -8.63 1.50 -10.65
CA ASN A 64 -9.26 1.41 -11.95
C ASN A 64 -10.14 2.64 -12.21
N ASN A 65 -9.64 3.55 -13.01
CA ASN A 65 -10.33 4.76 -13.47
C ASN A 65 -10.98 4.58 -14.86
N ASP A 66 -10.94 3.36 -15.40
CA ASP A 66 -11.65 3.01 -16.63
C ASP A 66 -13.08 2.54 -16.33
N ASN A 67 -13.88 2.39 -17.36
CA ASN A 67 -15.27 1.94 -17.25
C ASN A 67 -15.46 0.42 -17.50
N VAL A 68 -14.37 -0.31 -17.65
CA VAL A 68 -14.36 -1.78 -17.79
C VAL A 68 -13.45 -2.41 -16.72
N VAL A 69 -13.63 -3.71 -16.48
CA VAL A 69 -12.83 -4.46 -15.51
C VAL A 69 -11.39 -4.66 -16.02
N HIS A 70 -10.45 -4.52 -15.10
CA HIS A 70 -9.02 -4.78 -15.32
C HIS A 70 -8.42 -5.60 -14.19
N THR A 71 -7.17 -6.03 -14.36
CA THR A 71 -6.34 -6.62 -13.31
C THR A 71 -4.97 -5.96 -13.30
N SER A 72 -4.23 -6.11 -12.20
CA SER A 72 -2.80 -5.85 -12.11
C SER A 72 -2.13 -7.11 -11.58
N ILE A 73 -1.34 -7.77 -12.41
CA ILE A 73 -0.70 -9.04 -12.09
C ILE A 73 0.78 -8.95 -12.39
N ALA A 74 1.62 -9.18 -11.36
CA ALA A 74 3.06 -9.24 -11.54
C ALA A 74 3.44 -10.47 -12.38
N ASP A 75 4.27 -10.29 -13.40
CA ASP A 75 4.72 -11.38 -14.27
C ASP A 75 5.46 -12.47 -13.50
N GLY A 76 6.23 -12.07 -12.48
CA GLY A 76 6.94 -12.97 -11.57
C GLY A 76 6.11 -13.51 -10.41
N GLY A 77 4.83 -13.17 -10.30
CA GLY A 77 3.91 -13.69 -9.27
C GLY A 77 3.95 -12.95 -7.94
N ALA A 78 4.61 -11.79 -7.83
CA ALA A 78 4.71 -11.05 -6.58
C ALA A 78 3.33 -10.55 -6.08
N TRP A 79 2.43 -10.20 -6.97
CA TRP A 79 1.04 -9.81 -6.64
C TRP A 79 0.05 -10.20 -7.74
N ASN A 80 -1.19 -10.28 -7.34
CA ASN A 80 -2.34 -10.47 -8.22
C ASN A 80 -3.52 -9.73 -7.60
N SER A 81 -4.00 -8.69 -8.26
CA SER A 81 -5.10 -7.87 -7.76
C SER A 81 -6.46 -8.57 -7.80
N GLY A 82 -6.59 -9.64 -8.59
CA GLY A 82 -7.91 -10.08 -9.02
C GLY A 82 -8.60 -9.04 -9.90
N ASN A 83 -9.88 -9.22 -10.14
CA ASN A 83 -10.68 -8.31 -10.94
C ASN A 83 -10.91 -6.98 -10.21
N LEU A 84 -10.51 -5.89 -10.85
CA LEU A 84 -10.77 -4.52 -10.41
C LEU A 84 -11.92 -3.97 -11.25
N GLN A 85 -13.09 -3.86 -10.65
CA GLN A 85 -14.24 -3.20 -11.27
C GLN A 85 -13.96 -1.70 -11.42
N PRO A 86 -14.70 -0.95 -12.27
CA PRO A 86 -14.61 0.50 -12.32
C PRO A 86 -14.66 1.11 -10.90
N GLY A 87 -13.65 1.93 -10.53
CA GLY A 87 -13.49 2.47 -9.19
C GLY A 87 -12.83 1.51 -8.17
N GLY A 88 -12.58 0.26 -8.55
CA GLY A 88 -11.91 -0.73 -7.69
C GLY A 88 -10.45 -0.39 -7.45
N GLN A 89 -9.94 -0.81 -6.29
CA GLN A 89 -8.58 -0.53 -5.83
C GLN A 89 -7.90 -1.80 -5.33
N PHE A 90 -6.59 -1.82 -5.44
CA PHE A 90 -5.72 -2.87 -4.91
C PHE A 90 -4.43 -2.24 -4.41
N THR A 91 -3.90 -2.71 -3.28
CA THR A 91 -2.62 -2.25 -2.74
C THR A 91 -1.66 -3.41 -2.56
N PHE A 92 -0.38 -3.13 -2.77
CA PHE A 92 0.72 -4.06 -2.52
C PHE A 92 1.90 -3.32 -1.91
N THR A 93 2.52 -3.92 -0.87
CA THR A 93 3.71 -3.38 -0.20
C THR A 93 4.94 -4.14 -0.67
N PHE A 94 5.93 -3.40 -1.21
CA PHE A 94 7.17 -3.99 -1.72
C PHE A 94 8.17 -4.21 -0.58
N GLN A 95 8.52 -5.47 -0.33
CA GLN A 95 9.46 -5.87 0.72
C GLN A 95 10.90 -5.99 0.22
N SER A 96 11.11 -6.02 -1.10
CA SER A 96 12.41 -6.23 -1.72
C SER A 96 12.65 -5.27 -2.87
N ALA A 97 13.90 -4.87 -3.07
CA ALA A 97 14.33 -4.14 -4.26
C ALA A 97 14.26 -5.02 -5.51
N GLY A 98 14.05 -4.42 -6.65
CA GLY A 98 14.03 -5.10 -7.94
C GLY A 98 13.19 -4.37 -8.98
N THR A 99 13.13 -4.97 -10.16
CA THR A 99 12.29 -4.52 -11.27
C THR A 99 11.15 -5.51 -11.46
N PHE A 100 9.93 -5.03 -11.33
CA PHE A 100 8.71 -5.84 -11.38
C PHE A 100 7.88 -5.42 -12.59
N THR A 101 7.89 -6.26 -13.62
CA THR A 101 6.99 -6.10 -14.76
C THR A 101 5.62 -6.69 -14.43
N TYR A 102 4.56 -6.10 -14.94
CA TYR A 102 3.20 -6.54 -14.70
C TYR A 102 2.27 -6.23 -15.87
N HIS A 103 1.11 -6.84 -15.87
CA HIS A 103 0.14 -6.76 -16.95
C HIS A 103 -1.30 -6.86 -16.45
N CYS A 104 -2.25 -6.57 -17.34
CA CYS A 104 -3.64 -6.93 -17.17
C CYS A 104 -3.90 -8.28 -17.87
N SER A 105 -4.48 -9.26 -17.15
CA SER A 105 -4.75 -10.57 -17.71
C SER A 105 -5.93 -10.59 -18.70
N ILE A 106 -6.83 -9.62 -18.59
CA ILE A 106 -8.02 -9.49 -19.44
C ILE A 106 -7.64 -8.83 -20.77
N HIS A 107 -6.68 -7.89 -20.72
CA HIS A 107 -6.16 -7.16 -21.88
C HIS A 107 -4.62 -7.27 -21.85
N PRO A 108 -4.05 -8.39 -22.36
CA PRO A 108 -2.63 -8.70 -22.17
C PRO A 108 -1.63 -7.70 -22.77
N GLY A 109 -2.10 -6.84 -23.69
CA GLY A 109 -1.29 -5.73 -24.22
C GLY A 109 -1.01 -4.61 -23.23
N MET A 110 -1.80 -4.52 -22.15
CA MET A 110 -1.60 -3.55 -21.08
C MET A 110 -0.43 -4.01 -20.19
N VAL A 111 0.71 -3.35 -20.28
CA VAL A 111 1.95 -3.72 -19.60
C VAL A 111 2.60 -2.52 -18.94
N ALA A 112 3.26 -2.76 -17.81
CA ALA A 112 3.96 -1.71 -17.08
C ALA A 112 5.05 -2.28 -16.16
N THR A 113 5.77 -1.38 -15.48
CA THR A 113 6.91 -1.73 -14.63
C THR A 113 6.91 -0.89 -13.35
N VAL A 114 7.20 -1.53 -12.24
CA VAL A 114 7.59 -0.87 -10.98
C VAL A 114 9.06 -1.18 -10.72
N THR A 115 9.85 -0.14 -10.49
CA THR A 115 11.25 -0.26 -10.05
C THR A 115 11.36 0.12 -8.58
N VAL A 116 11.89 -0.78 -7.77
CA VAL A 116 12.03 -0.62 -6.31
C VAL A 116 13.51 -0.60 -5.94
N GLN A 117 13.94 0.45 -5.26
CA GLN A 117 15.32 0.66 -4.82
C GLN A 117 15.49 0.55 -3.31
#